data_00fd85374a857cd7c10c398ef6513e0e
#
_entry.id   00fd85374a857cd7c10c398ef6513e0e
#
_cell.length_a   1.000
_cell.length_b   1.000
_cell.length_c   1.000
_cell.angle_alpha   90.00
_cell.angle_beta   90.00
_cell.angle_gamma   90.00
#
_symmetry.space_group_name_H-M   'P 1'
#
loop_
_entity.id
_entity.type
_entity.pdbx_description
1 polymer ?
#
loop_
_entity_poly.entity_id
_entity_poly.type
_entity_poly.pdbx_seq_one_letter_code
_entity_poly.pdbx_strand_id
1 'polypeptide(L)'
;ANNTSKASGKAAGANVGIGTSLALTVAIDKTTATTHRNIRAGGAVTFNTQGVTKSNTTAEAGVKGGQEEEDDDDDEDGDIDKTINDLLSFLKNYSDSQGTDNDSIPNATPQSAETSEGKVNAAGAVALNIAVSSTTAYIPQNITIHSGSSLNLKSLNNVDAKALADAGTTKSD
;
A
#
# COMPACT_ATOMS: atom_id res chain seq x y z
N ALA A 1 7.92 -12.43 -2.69
CA ALA A 1 6.92 -11.87 -3.61
C ALA A 1 7.32 -10.47 -4.07
N ASN A 2 6.94 -10.10 -5.29
CA ASN A 2 7.09 -8.74 -5.83
C ASN A 2 5.70 -8.24 -6.21
N ASN A 3 5.28 -7.14 -5.59
CA ASN A 3 3.97 -6.53 -5.82
C ASN A 3 4.16 -5.08 -6.25
N THR A 4 3.54 -4.68 -7.36
CA THR A 4 3.65 -3.32 -7.88
C THR A 4 2.27 -2.81 -8.31
N SER A 5 1.88 -1.66 -7.80
CA SER A 5 0.69 -0.93 -8.24
C SER A 5 1.08 0.47 -8.69
N LYS A 6 0.54 0.87 -9.84
CA LYS A 6 0.71 2.22 -10.36
C LYS A 6 -0.64 2.78 -10.77
N ALA A 7 -0.95 3.99 -10.31
CA ALA A 7 -2.08 4.77 -10.77
C ALA A 7 -1.59 6.10 -11.35
N SER A 8 -2.23 6.56 -12.42
CA SER A 8 -1.93 7.84 -13.04
C SER A 8 -3.23 8.54 -13.43
N GLY A 9 -3.47 9.69 -12.86
CA GLY A 9 -4.59 10.56 -13.17
C GLY A 9 -4.10 11.84 -13.85
N LYS A 10 -4.60 12.15 -15.05
CA LYS A 10 -4.29 13.38 -15.76
C LYS A 10 -5.58 14.09 -16.13
N ALA A 11 -5.67 15.37 -15.78
CA ALA A 11 -6.78 16.20 -16.18
C ALA A 11 -6.27 17.36 -17.05
N ALA A 12 -7.08 17.78 -18.00
CA ALA A 12 -6.88 18.99 -18.75
C ALA A 12 -8.22 19.76 -18.76
N GLY A 13 -8.24 20.97 -18.25
CA GLY A 13 -9.45 21.77 -18.17
C GLY A 13 -9.18 23.21 -18.58
N ALA A 14 -10.21 23.87 -19.12
CA ALA A 14 -10.10 25.24 -19.62
C ALA A 14 -10.00 26.25 -18.46
N ASN A 15 -10.84 26.14 -17.43
CA ASN A 15 -10.88 27.07 -16.29
C ASN A 15 -10.56 26.39 -14.96
N VAL A 16 -11.04 25.15 -14.77
CA VAL A 16 -10.76 24.35 -13.59
C VAL A 16 -10.22 23.01 -14.07
N GLY A 17 -9.07 22.61 -13.55
CA GLY A 17 -8.50 21.31 -13.80
C GLY A 17 -8.25 20.59 -12.47
N ILE A 18 -8.95 19.49 -12.23
CA ILE A 18 -8.74 18.65 -11.04
C ILE A 18 -8.22 17.29 -11.50
N GLY A 19 -6.98 16.97 -11.14
CA GLY A 19 -6.37 15.67 -11.39
C GLY A 19 -6.20 14.89 -10.10
N THR A 20 -6.82 13.70 -10.01
CA THR A 20 -6.65 12.84 -8.84
C THR A 20 -6.09 11.49 -9.23
N SER A 21 -5.29 10.91 -8.34
CA SER A 21 -4.72 9.57 -8.51
C SER A 21 -4.66 8.84 -7.19
N LEU A 22 -5.15 7.61 -7.17
CA LEU A 22 -5.11 6.74 -6.01
C LEU A 22 -4.47 5.41 -6.38
N ALA A 23 -3.41 5.03 -5.67
CA ALA A 23 -2.79 3.72 -5.79
C ALA A 23 -2.76 3.01 -4.43
N LEU A 24 -3.28 1.78 -4.42
CA LEU A 24 -3.29 0.91 -3.25
C LEU A 24 -2.59 -0.40 -3.57
N THR A 25 -1.65 -0.80 -2.73
CA THR A 25 -1.07 -2.14 -2.75
C THR A 25 -1.28 -2.80 -1.39
N VAL A 26 -1.83 -4.00 -1.39
CA VAL A 26 -1.90 -4.87 -0.22
C VAL A 26 -1.14 -6.15 -0.55
N ALA A 27 -0.03 -6.39 0.15
CA ALA A 27 0.80 -7.56 -0.01
C ALA A 27 0.79 -8.40 1.28
N ILE A 28 0.28 -9.63 1.19
CA ILE A 28 0.26 -10.57 2.32
C ILE A 28 1.03 -11.80 1.92
N ASP A 29 2.17 -12.03 2.57
CA ASP A 29 3.03 -13.18 2.34
C ASP A 29 3.17 -14.03 3.59
N LYS A 30 2.97 -15.35 3.43
CA LYS A 30 3.19 -16.31 4.50
C LYS A 30 4.09 -17.44 4.01
N THR A 31 5.21 -17.63 4.68
CA THR A 31 6.17 -18.69 4.38
C THR A 31 6.36 -19.56 5.62
N THR A 32 6.19 -20.88 5.46
CA THR A 32 6.26 -21.80 6.60
C THR A 32 7.11 -23.01 6.27
N ALA A 33 8.04 -23.35 7.19
CA ALA A 33 8.76 -24.62 7.18
C ALA A 33 8.30 -25.47 8.38
N THR A 34 7.71 -26.62 8.09
CA THR A 34 7.17 -27.51 9.11
C THR A 34 7.12 -28.97 8.61
N THR A 35 6.75 -29.89 9.47
CA THR A 35 6.50 -31.30 9.13
C THR A 35 5.24 -31.80 9.82
N HIS A 36 4.53 -32.72 9.18
CA HIS A 36 3.34 -33.38 9.76
C HIS A 36 3.59 -34.83 10.18
N ARG A 37 4.87 -35.26 10.24
CA ARG A 37 5.24 -36.61 10.64
C ARG A 37 6.50 -36.60 11.49
N ASN A 38 6.66 -37.65 12.30
CA ASN A 38 7.89 -37.89 13.05
C ASN A 38 9.07 -38.11 12.10
N ILE A 39 10.22 -37.57 12.45
CA ILE A 39 11.45 -37.69 11.68
C ILE A 39 12.51 -38.37 12.54
N ARG A 40 13.20 -39.36 11.97
CA ARG A 40 14.41 -39.96 12.53
C ARG A 40 15.51 -39.86 11.49
N ALA A 41 16.53 -39.09 11.79
CA ALA A 41 17.67 -38.84 10.91
C ALA A 41 18.98 -39.22 11.62
N GLY A 42 19.90 -39.85 10.91
CA GLY A 42 21.24 -40.16 11.41
C GLY A 42 22.19 -38.95 11.45
N GLY A 43 21.81 -37.83 10.83
CA GLY A 43 22.54 -36.58 10.79
C GLY A 43 21.73 -35.40 11.28
N ALA A 44 22.12 -34.20 10.88
CA ALA A 44 21.41 -32.96 11.24
C ALA A 44 20.03 -32.86 10.56
N VAL A 45 19.07 -32.27 11.27
CA VAL A 45 17.75 -31.90 10.72
C VAL A 45 17.62 -30.38 10.73
N THR A 46 17.26 -29.80 9.60
CA THR A 46 17.13 -28.35 9.48
C THR A 46 15.77 -28.00 8.87
N PHE A 47 15.02 -27.15 9.57
CA PHE A 47 13.87 -26.44 9.04
C PHE A 47 14.30 -25.01 8.76
N ASN A 48 14.39 -24.65 7.48
CA ASN A 48 14.78 -23.33 7.07
C ASN A 48 13.69 -22.69 6.20
N THR A 49 13.32 -21.47 6.51
CA THR A 49 12.39 -20.68 5.73
C THR A 49 12.91 -19.27 5.55
N GLN A 50 12.72 -18.75 4.35
CA GLN A 50 13.11 -17.40 3.99
C GLN A 50 11.97 -16.73 3.22
N GLY A 51 11.47 -15.62 3.76
CA GLY A 51 10.53 -14.72 3.13
C GLY A 51 11.23 -13.48 2.60
N VAL A 52 10.96 -13.10 1.36
CA VAL A 52 11.36 -11.81 0.79
C VAL A 52 10.14 -11.19 0.12
N THR A 53 9.71 -10.04 0.62
CA THR A 53 8.56 -9.30 0.09
C THR A 53 9.02 -7.92 -0.32
N LYS A 54 8.80 -7.57 -1.59
CA LYS A 54 8.94 -6.21 -2.11
C LYS A 54 7.60 -5.72 -2.58
N SER A 55 7.24 -4.51 -2.15
CA SER A 55 5.97 -3.90 -2.50
C SER A 55 6.18 -2.43 -2.84
N ASN A 56 5.77 -2.04 -4.05
CA ASN A 56 5.88 -0.67 -4.52
C ASN A 56 4.50 -0.14 -4.92
N THR A 57 4.19 1.06 -4.46
CA THR A 57 2.97 1.76 -4.83
C THR A 57 3.32 3.15 -5.33
N THR A 58 2.84 3.51 -6.50
CA THR A 58 3.07 4.84 -7.07
C THR A 58 1.73 5.44 -7.52
N ALA A 59 1.43 6.63 -7.06
CA ALA A 59 0.32 7.44 -7.55
C ALA A 59 0.87 8.74 -8.13
N GLU A 60 0.49 9.04 -9.37
CA GLU A 60 0.88 10.25 -10.08
C GLU A 60 -0.39 10.99 -10.48
N ALA A 61 -0.53 12.25 -10.10
CA ALA A 61 -1.60 13.12 -10.55
C ALA A 61 -1.01 14.35 -11.23
N GLY A 62 -1.61 14.76 -12.33
CA GLY A 62 -1.18 15.93 -13.04
C GLY A 62 -2.35 16.71 -13.59
N VAL A 63 -2.25 18.04 -13.58
CA VAL A 63 -3.21 18.93 -14.24
C VAL A 63 -2.44 19.83 -15.20
N LYS A 64 -2.95 19.88 -16.43
CA LYS A 64 -2.47 20.85 -17.42
C LYS A 64 -3.56 21.89 -17.63
N GLY A 65 -3.27 23.15 -17.31
CA GLY A 65 -4.17 24.28 -17.53
C GLY A 65 -4.52 24.47 -19.01
N GLY A 66 -5.77 24.76 -19.29
CA GLY A 66 -6.32 25.01 -20.61
C GLY A 66 -6.95 26.40 -20.72
N GLN A 67 -7.36 26.81 -21.93
CA GLN A 67 -7.92 28.11 -22.27
C GLN A 67 -9.35 28.30 -21.75
N GLU A 68 -9.76 29.58 -21.64
CA GLU A 68 -11.05 30.00 -21.12
C GLU A 68 -12.22 29.55 -22.01
N GLU A 69 -13.25 28.96 -21.42
CA GLU A 69 -14.66 29.06 -21.85
C GLU A 69 -15.52 29.22 -20.58
N GLU A 70 -16.50 30.11 -20.67
CA GLU A 70 -17.37 30.53 -19.57
C GLU A 70 -18.50 29.53 -19.32
N ASP A 71 -18.92 29.44 -18.05
CA ASP A 71 -20.18 28.95 -17.51
C ASP A 71 -20.42 27.44 -17.39
N ASP A 72 -20.45 26.95 -16.16
CA ASP A 72 -21.64 26.53 -15.39
C ASP A 72 -21.24 25.90 -14.04
N ASP A 73 -21.91 26.39 -13.01
CA ASP A 73 -21.82 25.92 -11.63
C ASP A 73 -22.28 24.46 -11.50
N ASP A 74 -21.39 23.57 -11.04
CA ASP A 74 -21.78 22.37 -10.34
C ASP A 74 -20.71 22.00 -9.29
N ASP A 75 -21.14 22.03 -8.02
CA ASP A 75 -20.39 21.69 -6.82
C ASP A 75 -19.93 20.22 -6.80
N GLU A 76 -18.79 19.89 -7.40
CA GLU A 76 -18.18 18.54 -7.32
C GLU A 76 -17.11 18.38 -6.22
N ASP A 77 -16.89 19.39 -5.37
CA ASP A 77 -15.87 19.32 -4.30
C ASP A 77 -16.16 18.28 -3.21
N GLY A 78 -17.43 17.87 -3.06
CA GLY A 78 -17.83 16.92 -2.01
C GLY A 78 -17.45 15.45 -2.25
N ASP A 79 -17.12 15.07 -3.48
CA ASP A 79 -16.95 13.66 -3.84
C ASP A 79 -15.52 13.14 -3.59
N ILE A 80 -14.52 14.01 -3.67
CA ILE A 80 -13.11 13.65 -3.43
C ILE A 80 -12.86 13.42 -1.95
N ASP A 81 -13.33 14.29 -1.09
CA ASP A 81 -13.21 14.18 0.36
C ASP A 81 -13.92 12.93 0.88
N LYS A 82 -15.09 12.62 0.31
CA LYS A 82 -15.81 11.40 0.63
C LYS A 82 -15.03 10.16 0.21
N THR A 83 -14.48 10.13 -1.00
CA THR A 83 -13.70 8.99 -1.50
C THR A 83 -12.46 8.74 -0.63
N ILE A 84 -11.76 9.80 -0.21
CA ILE A 84 -10.59 9.69 0.69
C ILE A 84 -11.01 9.17 2.06
N ASN A 85 -12.10 9.70 2.63
CA ASN A 85 -12.60 9.27 3.93
C ASN A 85 -13.11 7.83 3.93
N ASP A 86 -13.79 7.40 2.88
CA ASP A 86 -14.26 6.02 2.69
C ASP A 86 -13.07 5.06 2.60
N LEU A 87 -12.00 5.45 1.88
CA LEU A 87 -10.78 4.67 1.79
C LEU A 87 -10.06 4.55 3.13
N LEU A 88 -9.90 5.65 3.86
CA LEU A 88 -9.27 5.65 5.18
C LEU A 88 -10.06 4.77 6.17
N SER A 89 -11.39 4.81 6.09
CA SER A 89 -12.27 3.97 6.90
C SER A 89 -12.13 2.49 6.55
N PHE A 90 -12.05 2.17 5.26
CA PHE A 90 -11.78 0.80 4.79
C PHE A 90 -10.43 0.29 5.32
N LEU A 91 -9.40 1.12 5.26
CA LEU A 91 -8.05 0.75 5.70
C LEU A 91 -7.95 0.53 7.21
N LYS A 92 -8.62 1.39 7.99
CA LYS A 92 -8.72 1.21 9.44
C LYS A 92 -9.41 -0.11 9.78
N ASN A 93 -10.55 -0.38 9.16
CA ASN A 93 -11.29 -1.63 9.36
C ASN A 93 -10.47 -2.87 8.94
N TYR A 94 -9.72 -2.76 7.84
CA TYR A 94 -8.86 -3.85 7.38
C TYR A 94 -7.70 -4.09 8.35
N SER A 95 -7.03 -3.03 8.81
CA SER A 95 -5.95 -3.11 9.81
C SER A 95 -6.43 -3.75 11.12
N ASP A 96 -7.61 -3.34 11.61
CA ASP A 96 -8.24 -3.94 12.79
C ASP A 96 -8.52 -5.43 12.61
N SER A 97 -9.00 -5.83 11.43
CA SER A 97 -9.28 -7.24 11.11
C SER A 97 -8.02 -8.11 11.08
N GLN A 98 -6.86 -7.52 10.84
CA GLN A 98 -5.55 -8.21 10.83
C GLN A 98 -4.83 -8.15 12.19
N GLY A 99 -5.40 -7.47 13.18
CA GLY A 99 -4.81 -7.32 14.52
C GLY A 99 -3.53 -6.47 14.53
N THR A 100 -3.42 -5.53 13.60
CA THR A 100 -2.32 -4.55 13.54
C THR A 100 -2.77 -3.23 14.17
N ASP A 101 -1.88 -2.58 14.93
CA ASP A 101 -2.16 -1.30 15.57
C ASP A 101 -2.49 -0.21 14.53
N ASN A 102 -3.60 0.48 14.74
CA ASN A 102 -4.10 1.55 13.89
C ASN A 102 -3.34 2.87 13.96
N ASP A 103 -2.40 3.01 14.90
CA ASP A 103 -1.65 4.25 15.13
C ASP A 103 -0.76 4.67 13.95
N SER A 104 -0.53 3.77 13.00
CA SER A 104 0.32 4.03 11.82
C SER A 104 -0.44 4.53 10.59
N ILE A 105 -1.77 4.60 10.63
CA ILE A 105 -2.56 5.13 9.51
C ILE A 105 -2.75 6.63 9.71
N PRO A 106 -2.16 7.47 8.84
CA PRO A 106 -2.28 8.92 9.01
C PRO A 106 -3.74 9.38 8.94
N ASN A 107 -4.13 10.27 9.85
CA ASN A 107 -5.33 11.07 9.68
C ASN A 107 -5.02 12.11 8.58
N ALA A 108 -5.22 11.75 7.34
CA ALA A 108 -5.14 12.70 6.25
C ALA A 108 -6.46 13.49 6.21
N THR A 109 -6.42 14.72 6.69
CA THR A 109 -7.43 15.71 6.34
C THR A 109 -7.01 16.34 5.03
N PRO A 110 -7.80 16.21 3.95
CA PRO A 110 -7.54 16.96 2.73
C PRO A 110 -7.52 18.46 3.06
N GLN A 111 -6.48 19.15 2.65
CA GLN A 111 -6.49 20.61 2.71
C GLN A 111 -7.14 21.12 1.44
N SER A 112 -8.26 21.79 1.57
CA SER A 112 -8.85 22.54 0.47
C SER A 112 -7.93 23.73 0.11
N ALA A 113 -7.57 23.84 -1.15
CA ALA A 113 -6.85 25.00 -1.64
C ALA A 113 -7.87 26.09 -1.99
N GLU A 114 -7.98 27.11 -1.16
CA GLU A 114 -8.73 28.32 -1.49
C GLU A 114 -7.87 29.25 -2.31
N THR A 115 -8.32 29.62 -3.51
CA THR A 115 -7.72 30.71 -4.28
C THR A 115 -8.74 31.80 -4.54
N SER A 116 -8.40 33.01 -4.13
CA SER A 116 -9.25 34.20 -4.26
C SER A 116 -9.11 34.89 -5.60
N GLU A 117 -9.38 34.44 -6.70
CA GLU A 117 -9.28 34.98 -8.07
C GLU A 117 -8.25 34.28 -8.93
N GLY A 118 -8.73 33.47 -9.87
CA GLY A 118 -7.90 32.89 -10.93
C GLY A 118 -8.20 31.44 -11.19
N LYS A 119 -7.72 30.95 -12.30
CA LYS A 119 -7.81 29.56 -12.75
C LYS A 119 -7.35 28.61 -11.66
N VAL A 120 -8.20 27.71 -11.21
CA VAL A 120 -7.88 26.72 -10.18
C VAL A 120 -7.38 25.44 -10.85
N ASN A 121 -6.14 25.09 -10.56
CA ASN A 121 -5.60 23.81 -10.95
C ASN A 121 -5.21 23.05 -9.67
N ALA A 122 -5.89 21.97 -9.39
CA ALA A 122 -5.60 21.12 -8.25
C ALA A 122 -5.18 19.72 -8.70
N ALA A 123 -4.10 19.22 -8.16
CA ALA A 123 -3.66 17.84 -8.37
C ALA A 123 -3.49 17.16 -7.02
N GLY A 124 -4.07 15.99 -6.87
CA GLY A 124 -3.97 15.18 -5.65
C GLY A 124 -3.54 13.75 -5.96
N ALA A 125 -2.51 13.26 -5.29
CA ALA A 125 -2.09 11.86 -5.42
C ALA A 125 -2.04 11.21 -4.04
N VAL A 126 -2.59 10.00 -3.93
CA VAL A 126 -2.51 9.18 -2.73
C VAL A 126 -1.94 7.82 -3.08
N ALA A 127 -0.83 7.46 -2.46
CA ALA A 127 -0.22 6.14 -2.59
C ALA A 127 -0.20 5.45 -1.23
N LEU A 128 -0.77 4.26 -1.15
CA LEU A 128 -0.82 3.48 0.07
C LEU A 128 -0.29 2.08 -0.17
N ASN A 129 0.66 1.68 0.68
CA ASN A 129 1.29 0.38 0.60
C ASN A 129 1.20 -0.33 1.94
N ILE A 130 0.50 -1.46 1.96
CA ILE A 130 0.39 -2.34 3.13
C ILE A 130 1.09 -3.65 2.79
N ALA A 131 2.19 -3.95 3.50
CA ALA A 131 2.92 -5.19 3.33
C ALA A 131 2.95 -5.95 4.67
N VAL A 132 2.32 -7.12 4.68
CA VAL A 132 2.33 -8.05 5.82
C VAL A 132 3.07 -9.30 5.39
N SER A 133 4.14 -9.64 6.10
CA SER A 133 4.91 -10.86 5.83
C SER A 133 5.13 -11.64 7.11
N SER A 134 4.84 -12.93 7.07
CA SER A 134 5.06 -13.87 8.16
C SER A 134 5.90 -15.04 7.68
N THR A 135 7.00 -15.27 8.37
CA THR A 135 7.93 -16.37 8.06
C THR A 135 8.16 -17.19 9.33
N THR A 136 7.80 -18.47 9.28
CA THR A 136 7.81 -19.33 10.48
C THR A 136 8.44 -20.69 10.21
N ALA A 137 9.39 -21.09 11.04
CA ALA A 137 9.91 -22.46 11.07
C ALA A 137 9.53 -23.08 12.43
N TYR A 138 8.76 -24.16 12.44
CA TYR A 138 8.30 -24.77 13.68
C TYR A 138 8.06 -26.28 13.56
N ILE A 139 8.08 -26.94 14.71
CA ILE A 139 7.70 -28.33 14.87
C ILE A 139 6.32 -28.34 15.57
N PRO A 140 5.27 -28.94 14.95
CA PRO A 140 3.95 -29.01 15.57
C PRO A 140 3.93 -29.87 16.84
N GLN A 141 2.88 -29.70 17.64
CA GLN A 141 2.63 -30.56 18.78
C GLN A 141 2.48 -32.03 18.34
N ASN A 142 2.88 -32.95 19.19
CA ASN A 142 2.84 -34.40 18.96
C ASN A 142 3.73 -34.91 17.81
N ILE A 143 4.65 -34.08 17.32
CA ILE A 143 5.67 -34.49 16.35
C ILE A 143 7.00 -34.64 17.08
N THR A 144 7.67 -35.77 16.88
CA THR A 144 8.97 -36.05 17.45
C THR A 144 10.05 -36.05 16.37
N ILE A 145 11.11 -35.29 16.61
CA ILE A 145 12.29 -35.23 15.74
C ILE A 145 13.47 -35.85 16.48
N HIS A 146 13.98 -36.95 15.95
CA HIS A 146 15.24 -37.54 16.37
C HIS A 146 16.33 -37.17 15.37
N SER A 147 17.27 -36.36 15.77
CA SER A 147 18.44 -35.98 14.97
C SER A 147 19.66 -36.67 15.54
N GLY A 148 20.48 -37.29 14.71
CA GLY A 148 21.73 -37.89 15.09
C GLY A 148 22.87 -36.86 15.33
N SER A 149 22.63 -35.61 15.03
CA SER A 149 23.56 -34.50 15.24
C SER A 149 22.85 -33.27 15.80
N SER A 150 22.46 -32.33 14.94
CA SER A 150 21.81 -31.06 15.34
C SER A 150 20.40 -30.92 14.78
N LEU A 151 19.54 -30.24 15.52
CA LEU A 151 18.25 -29.77 15.08
C LEU A 151 18.30 -28.25 14.95
N ASN A 152 18.08 -27.74 13.74
CA ASN A 152 18.13 -26.32 13.45
C ASN A 152 16.77 -25.83 12.93
N LEU A 153 16.23 -24.80 13.58
CA LEU A 153 15.07 -24.06 13.10
C LEU A 153 15.53 -22.65 12.77
N LYS A 154 15.37 -22.26 11.51
CA LYS A 154 15.77 -20.94 11.03
C LYS A 154 14.64 -20.29 10.25
N SER A 155 14.30 -19.07 10.63
CA SER A 155 13.35 -18.23 9.92
C SER A 155 13.98 -16.87 9.65
N LEU A 156 13.94 -16.45 8.39
CA LEU A 156 14.44 -15.15 7.94
C LEU A 156 13.36 -14.45 7.17
N ASN A 157 13.02 -13.22 7.57
CA ASN A 157 12.04 -12.39 6.88
C ASN A 157 12.67 -11.05 6.49
N ASN A 158 12.46 -10.65 5.23
CA ASN A 158 12.85 -9.35 4.71
C ASN A 158 11.66 -8.71 3.98
N VAL A 159 11.24 -7.53 4.44
CA VAL A 159 10.13 -6.78 3.86
C VAL A 159 10.63 -5.40 3.44
N ASP A 160 10.39 -5.07 2.18
CA ASP A 160 10.67 -3.78 1.59
C ASP A 160 9.37 -3.21 1.01
N ALA A 161 8.85 -2.15 1.61
CA ALA A 161 7.60 -1.50 1.20
C ALA A 161 7.85 -0.02 0.92
N LYS A 162 7.46 0.42 -0.29
CA LYS A 162 7.61 1.80 -0.75
C LYS A 162 6.29 2.35 -1.27
N ALA A 163 5.93 3.54 -0.82
CA ALA A 163 4.83 4.32 -1.37
C ALA A 163 5.38 5.67 -1.87
N LEU A 164 4.97 6.05 -3.07
CA LEU A 164 5.32 7.32 -3.69
C LEU A 164 4.05 7.98 -4.24
N ALA A 165 3.73 9.17 -3.76
CA ALA A 165 2.68 10.00 -4.29
C ALA A 165 3.28 11.28 -4.88
N ASP A 166 2.94 11.56 -6.12
CA ASP A 166 3.42 12.74 -6.85
C ASP A 166 2.22 13.49 -7.45
N ALA A 167 2.05 14.75 -7.04
CA ALA A 167 0.99 15.61 -7.52
C ALA A 167 1.59 16.90 -8.08
N GLY A 168 1.46 17.11 -9.40
CA GLY A 168 2.04 18.22 -10.09
C GLY A 168 1.02 19.03 -10.88
N THR A 169 1.11 20.37 -10.80
CA THR A 169 0.38 21.29 -11.68
C THR A 169 1.37 21.94 -12.63
N THR A 170 1.11 21.88 -13.93
CA THR A 170 1.91 22.58 -14.93
C THR A 170 1.11 23.74 -15.48
N LYS A 171 1.71 24.95 -15.49
CA LYS A 171 1.17 26.07 -16.26
C LYS A 171 1.42 25.82 -17.75
N SER A 172 0.40 25.98 -18.57
CA SER A 172 0.63 26.20 -20.00
C SER A 172 0.86 27.70 -20.20
N ASP A 173 1.99 28.05 -20.76
CA ASP A 173 2.22 29.39 -21.30
C ASP A 173 1.30 29.64 -22.52
#